data_4b560b94857d642660dc2d294f1afc3b
#
_entry.id   4b560b94857d642660dc2d294f1afc3b
#
_cell.length_a   1.000
_cell.length_b   1.000
_cell.length_c   1.000
_cell.angle_alpha   90.00
_cell.angle_beta   90.00
_cell.angle_gamma   90.00
#
_symmetry.space_group_name_H-M   'P 1'
#
loop_
_entity.id
_entity.type
_entity.pdbx_description
1 polymer ?
#
loop_
_entity_poly.entity_id
_entity_poly.type
_entity_poly.pdbx_seq_one_letter_code
_entity_poly.pdbx_strand_id
1 'polypeptide(L)'
;MNGKPASVLGIRQPDGTAGLVTEKGKRFKVHLDNELDVPTLIHWHGLTPPWQQDGVSGVSGPPIPPGASAGYDFPLRFGGTFWMHSHQGLQEQELLAAPLLIRDGRDRADQQEVVIMLADFSFTPPEQIYEGLRKRTGMPGMTPATPSAEAQNGMESSPVMKMSPQPGMAGMAKGGAPAPDLNDVKYDAFLANDRTLADPEVIKVEPGGSILLRVINSSSMSAYHLDLGALSGEL
;
A
#
# COMPACT_ATOMS: atom_id res chain seq x y z
N MET A 1 12.49 9.75 -12.52
CA MET A 1 12.20 8.35 -12.88
C MET A 1 12.32 8.19 -14.38
N ASN A 2 12.99 7.17 -14.85
CA ASN A 2 13.23 6.93 -16.29
C ASN A 2 13.75 8.18 -17.04
N GLY A 3 14.72 8.92 -16.47
CA GLY A 3 15.30 10.15 -17.01
C GLY A 3 14.42 11.39 -16.94
N LYS A 4 13.24 11.32 -16.33
CA LYS A 4 12.34 12.45 -16.11
C LYS A 4 12.27 12.81 -14.62
N PRO A 5 12.18 14.10 -14.27
CA PRO A 5 11.88 14.49 -12.90
C PRO A 5 10.47 14.02 -12.52
N ALA A 6 10.30 13.59 -11.27
CA ALA A 6 9.02 13.24 -10.68
C ALA A 6 8.91 13.93 -9.32
N SER A 7 7.76 14.51 -9.02
CA SER A 7 7.41 14.93 -7.68
C SER A 7 6.64 13.79 -7.02
N VAL A 8 7.09 13.39 -5.85
CA VAL A 8 6.47 12.30 -5.08
C VAL A 8 6.40 12.72 -3.61
N LEU A 9 5.48 12.10 -2.89
CA LEU A 9 5.39 12.26 -1.43
C LEU A 9 6.28 11.22 -0.73
N GLY A 10 6.51 11.40 0.56
CA GLY A 10 7.30 10.44 1.33
C GLY A 10 7.16 10.62 2.83
N ILE A 11 7.32 9.52 3.56
CA ILE A 11 7.40 9.54 5.03
C ILE A 11 8.87 9.40 5.41
N ARG A 12 9.40 10.41 6.08
CA ARG A 12 10.83 10.50 6.42
C ARG A 12 11.03 10.81 7.90
N GLN A 13 12.10 10.26 8.45
CA GLN A 13 12.63 10.69 9.74
C GLN A 13 13.38 12.03 9.60
N PRO A 14 13.64 12.75 10.68
CA PRO A 14 14.36 14.04 10.63
C PRO A 14 15.74 13.96 9.97
N ASP A 15 16.38 12.79 9.95
CA ASP A 15 17.67 12.56 9.29
C ASP A 15 17.54 12.22 7.79
N GLY A 16 16.29 12.20 7.25
CA GLY A 16 15.98 11.85 5.88
C GLY A 16 15.77 10.35 5.62
N THR A 17 15.97 9.49 6.61
CA THR A 17 15.76 8.05 6.47
C THR A 17 14.28 7.72 6.21
N ALA A 18 14.01 6.88 5.22
CA ALA A 18 12.67 6.35 4.99
C ALA A 18 12.38 5.19 5.94
N GLY A 19 11.16 5.17 6.49
CA GLY A 19 10.70 4.06 7.31
C GLY A 19 11.13 4.11 8.77
N LEU A 20 10.66 3.13 9.53
CA LEU A 20 10.92 2.99 10.95
C LEU A 20 11.37 1.55 11.25
N VAL A 21 12.32 1.42 12.17
CA VAL A 21 12.77 0.14 12.71
C VAL A 21 12.65 0.17 14.22
N THR A 22 12.01 -0.84 14.80
CA THR A 22 11.81 -0.96 16.24
C THR A 22 11.79 -2.45 16.65
N GLU A 23 11.39 -2.74 17.88
CA GLU A 23 11.40 -4.10 18.43
C GLU A 23 10.06 -4.46 19.06
N LYS A 24 9.71 -5.72 18.95
CA LYS A 24 8.57 -6.32 19.67
C LYS A 24 8.72 -6.11 21.17
N GLY A 25 7.59 -5.82 21.82
CA GLY A 25 7.52 -5.56 23.26
C GLY A 25 7.77 -4.11 23.64
N LYS A 26 8.30 -3.28 22.73
CA LYS A 26 8.36 -1.84 22.93
C LYS A 26 7.01 -1.17 22.71
N ARG A 27 6.93 0.10 23.01
CA ARG A 27 5.81 0.96 22.63
C ARG A 27 6.13 1.64 21.31
N PHE A 28 5.15 1.66 20.41
CA PHE A 28 5.17 2.48 19.22
C PHE A 28 4.84 3.92 19.66
N LYS A 29 5.87 4.70 19.93
CA LYS A 29 5.74 6.07 20.35
C LYS A 29 6.30 6.98 19.27
N VAL A 30 5.40 7.49 18.44
CA VAL A 30 5.74 8.27 17.24
C VAL A 30 5.08 9.64 17.31
N HIS A 31 5.80 10.65 16.90
CA HIS A 31 5.31 11.98 16.61
C HIS A 31 5.38 12.17 15.10
N LEU A 32 4.26 12.48 14.48
CA LEU A 32 4.14 12.66 13.04
C LEU A 32 3.80 14.12 12.76
N ASP A 33 4.66 14.80 12.01
CA ASP A 33 4.45 16.16 11.54
C ASP A 33 3.95 16.13 10.09
N ASN A 34 2.87 16.83 9.79
CA ASN A 34 2.37 16.99 8.42
C ASN A 34 3.02 18.23 7.79
N GLU A 35 4.05 18.00 6.97
CA GLU A 35 4.74 19.04 6.21
C GLU A 35 4.14 19.27 4.81
N LEU A 36 3.07 18.54 4.46
CA LEU A 36 2.34 18.76 3.21
C LEU A 36 1.47 20.03 3.31
N ASP A 37 1.12 20.60 2.19
CA ASP A 37 0.18 21.72 2.07
C ASP A 37 -1.30 21.26 2.08
N VAL A 38 -1.54 19.97 2.22
CA VAL A 38 -2.84 19.31 2.28
C VAL A 38 -2.97 18.43 3.53
N PRO A 39 -4.18 18.15 4.01
CA PRO A 39 -4.39 17.23 5.13
C PRO A 39 -3.87 15.82 4.80
N THR A 40 -3.35 15.11 5.80
CA THR A 40 -2.92 13.71 5.67
C THR A 40 -3.36 12.85 6.83
N LEU A 41 -3.34 11.54 6.66
CA LEU A 41 -3.62 10.56 7.69
C LEU A 41 -2.85 9.28 7.38
N ILE A 42 -2.02 8.81 8.30
CA ILE A 42 -1.14 7.66 8.08
C ILE A 42 -1.67 6.43 8.81
N HIS A 43 -1.87 5.36 8.05
CA HIS A 43 -2.22 4.03 8.53
C HIS A 43 -0.97 3.18 8.76
N TRP A 44 -1.00 2.36 9.81
CA TRP A 44 0.07 1.43 10.21
C TRP A 44 -0.28 0.03 9.74
N HIS A 45 -0.05 -0.22 8.47
CA HIS A 45 -0.52 -1.43 7.79
C HIS A 45 0.02 -2.72 8.41
N GLY A 46 -0.89 -3.59 8.83
CA GLY A 46 -0.59 -4.86 9.47
C GLY A 46 -0.42 -4.79 10.99
N LEU A 47 -0.46 -3.59 11.59
CA LEU A 47 -0.51 -3.44 13.05
C LEU A 47 -1.95 -3.45 13.57
N THR A 48 -2.09 -3.57 14.88
CA THR A 48 -3.38 -3.56 15.59
C THR A 48 -3.38 -2.52 16.71
N PRO A 49 -3.27 -1.23 16.38
CA PRO A 49 -3.39 -0.15 17.36
C PRO A 49 -4.83 -0.03 17.89
N PRO A 50 -5.07 0.78 18.94
CA PRO A 50 -6.40 1.29 19.22
C PRO A 50 -6.97 1.98 17.97
N TRP A 51 -8.25 1.79 17.67
CA TRP A 51 -8.85 2.27 16.42
C TRP A 51 -8.69 3.77 16.19
N GLN A 52 -8.65 4.58 17.26
CA GLN A 52 -8.40 6.02 17.19
C GLN A 52 -7.00 6.38 16.67
N GLN A 53 -6.05 5.45 16.73
CA GLN A 53 -4.67 5.62 16.31
C GLN A 53 -4.33 4.83 15.03
N ASP A 54 -5.32 4.21 14.39
CA ASP A 54 -5.11 3.34 13.23
C ASP A 54 -4.91 4.10 11.91
N GLY A 55 -5.26 5.37 11.89
CA GLY A 55 -5.04 6.22 10.72
C GLY A 55 -5.97 5.91 9.54
N VAL A 56 -7.18 5.42 9.80
CA VAL A 56 -8.17 5.11 8.77
C VAL A 56 -9.15 6.27 8.61
N SER A 57 -9.25 6.79 7.40
CA SER A 57 -10.13 7.93 7.08
C SER A 57 -11.59 7.63 7.39
N GLY A 58 -12.25 8.57 8.08
CA GLY A 58 -13.65 8.42 8.49
C GLY A 58 -13.89 7.48 9.67
N VAL A 59 -12.85 6.82 10.20
CA VAL A 59 -12.92 5.89 11.34
C VAL A 59 -12.08 6.40 12.50
N SER A 60 -10.79 6.61 12.28
CA SER A 60 -9.82 6.92 13.36
C SER A 60 -9.82 8.38 13.82
N GLY A 61 -10.57 9.24 13.18
CA GLY A 61 -10.63 10.67 13.48
C GLY A 61 -10.38 11.54 12.25
N PRO A 62 -10.28 12.85 12.43
CA PRO A 62 -10.02 13.77 11.34
C PRO A 62 -8.58 13.65 10.85
N PRO A 63 -8.32 13.94 9.56
CA PRO A 63 -6.97 14.06 9.04
C PRO A 63 -6.17 15.15 9.75
N ILE A 64 -4.85 15.01 9.76
CA ILE A 64 -3.90 15.98 10.32
C ILE A 64 -3.80 17.15 9.34
N PRO A 65 -4.16 18.38 9.72
CA PRO A 65 -4.07 19.54 8.84
C PRO A 65 -2.62 19.87 8.44
N PRO A 66 -2.41 20.66 7.37
CA PRO A 66 -1.10 21.20 7.01
C PRO A 66 -0.43 21.90 8.20
N GLY A 67 0.86 21.61 8.43
CA GLY A 67 1.66 22.17 9.52
C GLY A 67 1.28 21.71 10.92
N ALA A 68 0.32 20.79 11.05
CA ALA A 68 -0.06 20.21 12.34
C ALA A 68 0.62 18.85 12.57
N SER A 69 0.54 18.37 13.81
CA SER A 69 1.17 17.12 14.23
C SER A 69 0.18 16.18 14.91
N ALA A 70 0.50 14.89 14.94
CA ALA A 70 -0.22 13.87 15.69
C ALA A 70 0.74 12.96 16.47
N GLY A 71 0.34 12.57 17.67
CA GLY A 71 1.07 11.61 18.49
C GLY A 71 0.43 10.24 18.51
N TYR A 72 1.25 9.20 18.44
CA TYR A 72 0.83 7.80 18.50
C TYR A 72 1.56 7.11 19.65
N ASP A 73 0.84 6.32 20.46
CA ASP A 73 1.42 5.60 21.57
C ASP A 73 0.62 4.33 21.88
N PHE A 74 1.11 3.17 21.40
CA PHE A 74 0.49 1.87 21.63
C PHE A 74 1.54 0.74 21.71
N PRO A 75 1.20 -0.42 22.32
CA PRO A 75 2.15 -1.51 22.48
C PRO A 75 2.36 -2.28 21.18
N LEU A 76 3.62 -2.67 20.89
CA LEU A 76 3.99 -3.55 19.79
C LEU A 76 3.97 -5.01 20.27
N ARG A 77 2.91 -5.74 19.95
CA ARG A 77 2.65 -7.08 20.50
C ARG A 77 3.32 -8.21 19.72
N PHE A 78 3.65 -7.96 18.45
CA PHE A 78 4.26 -8.94 17.56
C PHE A 78 5.31 -8.27 16.66
N GLY A 79 6.26 -9.07 16.17
CA GLY A 79 7.26 -8.63 15.20
C GLY A 79 6.87 -9.02 13.79
N GLY A 80 7.52 -8.40 12.81
CA GLY A 80 7.29 -8.67 11.39
C GLY A 80 7.75 -7.54 10.49
N THR A 81 7.46 -7.74 9.21
CA THR A 81 7.65 -6.75 8.14
C THR A 81 6.31 -6.11 7.84
N PHE A 82 6.23 -4.83 8.09
CA PHE A 82 5.03 -4.00 7.93
C PHE A 82 5.38 -2.78 7.10
N TRP A 83 4.40 -1.93 6.85
CA TRP A 83 4.60 -0.64 6.21
C TRP A 83 3.58 0.38 6.72
N MET A 84 3.81 1.62 6.43
CA MET A 84 2.92 2.73 6.76
C MET A 84 2.64 3.52 5.49
N HIS A 85 1.41 3.98 5.32
CA HIS A 85 1.00 4.71 4.13
C HIS A 85 -0.17 5.63 4.40
N SER A 86 -0.40 6.58 3.51
CA SER A 86 -1.54 7.47 3.65
C SER A 86 -2.86 6.75 3.37
N HIS A 87 -3.85 7.08 4.17
CA HIS A 87 -5.26 6.73 3.95
C HIS A 87 -6.10 7.96 3.58
N GLN A 88 -5.44 9.06 3.18
CA GLN A 88 -6.08 10.31 2.82
C GLN A 88 -6.04 10.52 1.30
N GLY A 89 -7.23 10.57 0.67
CA GLY A 89 -7.33 10.78 -0.78
C GLY A 89 -6.59 9.73 -1.58
N LEU A 90 -5.73 10.18 -2.50
CA LEU A 90 -4.91 9.35 -3.37
C LEU A 90 -3.40 9.53 -3.08
N GLN A 91 -3.03 9.97 -1.89
CA GLN A 91 -1.64 10.23 -1.51
C GLN A 91 -0.77 8.97 -1.48
N GLU A 92 -1.36 7.79 -1.24
CA GLU A 92 -0.66 6.51 -1.35
C GLU A 92 -0.16 6.29 -2.78
N GLN A 93 -0.97 6.63 -3.79
CA GLN A 93 -0.62 6.53 -5.21
C GLN A 93 0.44 7.57 -5.62
N GLU A 94 0.69 8.58 -4.79
CA GLU A 94 1.79 9.54 -4.90
C GLU A 94 3.02 9.12 -4.10
N LEU A 95 3.08 7.85 -3.66
CA LEU A 95 4.16 7.22 -2.90
C LEU A 95 4.28 7.71 -1.44
N LEU A 96 3.21 8.22 -0.83
CA LEU A 96 3.22 8.54 0.61
C LEU A 96 3.15 7.26 1.42
N ALA A 97 4.26 6.53 1.44
CA ALA A 97 4.44 5.25 2.08
C ALA A 97 5.89 5.05 2.55
N ALA A 98 6.11 4.16 3.53
CA ALA A 98 7.44 3.79 3.98
C ALA A 98 7.44 2.45 4.72
N PRO A 99 8.57 1.71 4.79
CA PRO A 99 8.69 0.48 5.55
C PRO A 99 8.52 0.69 7.06
N LEU A 100 7.96 -0.30 7.73
CA LEU A 100 7.88 -0.38 9.19
C LEU A 100 8.30 -1.76 9.65
N LEU A 101 9.47 -1.86 10.26
CA LEU A 101 10.03 -3.13 10.70
C LEU A 101 9.96 -3.24 12.22
N ILE A 102 9.40 -4.34 12.69
CA ILE A 102 9.36 -4.68 14.11
C ILE A 102 10.14 -5.96 14.29
N ARG A 103 11.40 -5.85 14.73
CA ARG A 103 12.26 -7.01 14.97
C ARG A 103 11.76 -7.79 16.16
N ASP A 104 11.85 -9.10 16.09
CA ASP A 104 11.65 -9.99 17.24
C ASP A 104 12.87 -10.92 17.37
N GLY A 105 12.97 -11.64 18.46
CA GLY A 105 14.13 -12.51 18.74
C GLY A 105 14.31 -13.70 17.77
N ARG A 106 13.50 -13.80 16.71
CA ARG A 106 13.64 -14.81 15.65
C ARG A 106 14.58 -14.35 14.55
N ASP A 107 14.79 -13.03 14.43
CA ASP A 107 15.74 -12.49 13.46
C ASP A 107 17.17 -12.90 13.89
N ARG A 108 17.90 -13.55 13.01
CA ARG A 108 19.26 -14.05 13.31
C ARG A 108 20.25 -12.89 13.29
N ALA A 109 21.06 -12.79 14.33
CA ALA A 109 22.03 -11.71 14.47
C ALA A 109 23.14 -11.74 13.41
N ASP A 110 23.35 -12.89 12.74
CA ASP A 110 24.36 -13.12 11.71
C ASP A 110 23.85 -12.88 10.27
N GLN A 111 22.61 -12.38 10.13
CA GLN A 111 22.03 -12.07 8.82
C GLN A 111 22.10 -10.58 8.53
N GLN A 112 22.50 -10.23 7.31
CA GLN A 112 22.33 -8.88 6.80
C GLN A 112 20.88 -8.67 6.41
N GLU A 113 20.21 -7.68 7.01
CA GLU A 113 18.82 -7.33 6.68
C GLU A 113 18.79 -6.45 5.43
N VAL A 114 17.99 -6.86 4.45
CA VAL A 114 17.76 -6.12 3.21
C VAL A 114 16.26 -5.92 3.06
N VAL A 115 15.85 -4.68 2.92
CA VAL A 115 14.43 -4.30 2.76
C VAL A 115 14.21 -3.84 1.33
N ILE A 116 13.21 -4.42 0.66
CA ILE A 116 12.75 -4.01 -0.66
C ILE A 116 11.29 -3.63 -0.56
N MET A 117 10.98 -2.38 -0.85
CA MET A 117 9.63 -1.87 -0.98
C MET A 117 9.33 -1.65 -2.46
N LEU A 118 8.36 -2.42 -2.98
CA LEU A 118 7.94 -2.38 -4.37
C LEU A 118 6.75 -1.44 -4.54
N ALA A 119 6.78 -0.62 -5.58
CA ALA A 119 5.69 0.29 -5.91
C ALA A 119 5.49 0.40 -7.42
N ASP A 120 4.27 0.70 -7.84
CA ASP A 120 3.95 1.15 -9.19
C ASP A 120 3.84 2.68 -9.22
N PHE A 121 4.19 3.29 -10.36
CA PHE A 121 4.24 4.73 -10.50
C PHE A 121 3.72 5.19 -11.86
N SER A 122 2.98 6.30 -11.88
CA SER A 122 2.57 6.99 -13.10
C SER A 122 2.92 8.48 -13.03
N PHE A 123 3.30 9.05 -14.18
CA PHE A 123 3.40 10.51 -14.32
C PHE A 123 2.03 11.17 -14.47
N THR A 124 0.99 10.39 -14.78
CA THR A 124 -0.39 10.88 -14.80
C THR A 124 -0.86 11.05 -13.35
N PRO A 125 -1.39 12.22 -12.98
CA PRO A 125 -1.93 12.43 -11.64
C PRO A 125 -2.97 11.38 -11.25
N PRO A 126 -2.95 10.86 -10.01
CA PRO A 126 -3.82 9.76 -9.60
C PRO A 126 -5.31 10.10 -9.70
N GLU A 127 -5.70 11.36 -9.56
CA GLU A 127 -7.07 11.82 -9.75
C GLU A 127 -7.56 11.60 -11.18
N GLN A 128 -6.71 11.86 -12.17
CA GLN A 128 -7.05 11.64 -13.58
C GLN A 128 -7.18 10.15 -13.90
N ILE A 129 -6.30 9.31 -13.32
CA ILE A 129 -6.38 7.86 -13.44
C ILE A 129 -7.71 7.38 -12.84
N TYR A 130 -8.00 7.80 -11.62
CA TYR A 130 -9.22 7.43 -10.91
C TYR A 130 -10.49 7.85 -11.65
N GLU A 131 -10.53 9.07 -12.19
CA GLU A 131 -11.64 9.51 -13.03
C GLU A 131 -11.78 8.68 -14.31
N GLY A 132 -10.67 8.30 -14.92
CA GLY A 132 -10.64 7.42 -16.09
C GLY A 132 -11.25 6.05 -15.78
N LEU A 133 -10.87 5.44 -14.66
CA LEU A 133 -11.40 4.16 -14.18
C LEU A 133 -12.90 4.25 -13.91
N ARG A 134 -13.36 5.29 -13.24
CA ARG A 134 -14.80 5.50 -12.97
C ARG A 134 -15.63 5.65 -14.24
N LYS A 135 -15.10 6.28 -15.27
CA LYS A 135 -15.79 6.42 -16.56
C LYS A 135 -15.86 5.08 -17.30
N ARG A 136 -14.82 4.25 -17.20
CA ARG A 136 -14.78 2.90 -17.82
C ARG A 136 -15.71 1.90 -17.14
N THR A 137 -15.83 1.97 -15.83
CA THR A 137 -16.72 1.10 -15.03
C THR A 137 -18.18 1.56 -15.02
N GLY A 138 -18.48 2.67 -15.68
CA GLY A 138 -19.85 3.19 -15.81
C GLY A 138 -20.76 2.19 -16.53
N MET A 139 -21.37 1.28 -15.79
CA MET A 139 -22.58 0.59 -16.26
C MET A 139 -23.65 1.66 -16.55
N PRO A 140 -24.30 1.64 -17.75
CA PRO A 140 -25.42 2.54 -18.01
C PRO A 140 -26.52 2.25 -16.97
N GLY A 141 -26.74 3.14 -16.02
CA GLY A 141 -27.84 3.04 -15.07
C GLY A 141 -27.52 3.22 -13.59
N MET A 142 -26.27 3.35 -13.16
CA MET A 142 -25.96 3.71 -11.77
C MET A 142 -25.58 5.19 -11.67
N THR A 143 -26.54 6.02 -11.34
CA THR A 143 -26.29 7.36 -10.81
C THR A 143 -25.55 7.24 -9.47
N PRO A 144 -24.51 8.06 -9.20
CA PRO A 144 -23.87 8.09 -7.89
C PRO A 144 -24.93 8.48 -6.84
N ALA A 145 -25.12 7.64 -5.84
CA ALA A 145 -25.91 8.01 -4.68
C ALA A 145 -25.21 9.17 -3.97
N THR A 146 -25.80 10.34 -4.00
CA THR A 146 -25.47 11.44 -3.12
C THR A 146 -25.64 10.94 -1.68
N PRO A 147 -24.70 11.16 -0.76
CA PRO A 147 -24.93 10.84 0.64
C PRO A 147 -25.97 11.82 1.19
N SER A 148 -27.22 11.39 1.24
CA SER A 148 -28.23 12.06 2.04
C SER A 148 -28.00 11.69 3.51
N ALA A 149 -27.78 12.70 4.32
CA ALA A 149 -27.92 12.59 5.76
C ALA A 149 -29.38 12.22 6.05
N GLU A 150 -29.57 11.01 6.57
CA GLU A 150 -30.70 10.53 7.36
C GLU A 150 -30.91 9.02 7.12
N ALA A 151 -30.46 8.22 8.05
CA ALA A 151 -31.12 6.97 8.42
C ALA A 151 -30.57 6.44 9.75
N GLN A 152 -31.14 6.92 10.82
CA GLN A 152 -31.22 6.15 12.06
C GLN A 152 -32.37 5.14 11.92
N ASN A 153 -32.14 3.93 12.46
CA ASN A 153 -33.09 2.87 12.78
C ASN A 153 -33.45 1.84 11.70
N GLY A 154 -33.23 0.58 12.09
CA GLY A 154 -33.90 -0.58 11.53
C GLY A 154 -33.01 -1.77 11.24
N MET A 155 -32.79 -2.56 12.28
CA MET A 155 -32.21 -3.89 12.19
C MET A 155 -33.30 -4.85 11.69
N GLU A 156 -33.28 -5.23 10.42
CA GLU A 156 -34.05 -6.37 9.92
C GLU A 156 -33.23 -7.24 8.97
N SER A 157 -33.32 -8.54 9.22
CA SER A 157 -32.62 -9.63 8.60
C SER A 157 -32.90 -9.76 7.10
N SER A 158 -31.88 -9.79 6.29
CA SER A 158 -31.97 -10.04 4.84
C SER A 158 -32.10 -11.53 4.54
N PRO A 159 -32.97 -11.94 3.58
CA PRO A 159 -33.11 -13.33 3.17
C PRO A 159 -31.99 -13.74 2.22
N VAL A 160 -31.45 -14.94 2.47
CA VAL A 160 -30.46 -15.64 1.65
C VAL A 160 -31.08 -15.94 0.27
N MET A 161 -30.57 -15.34 -0.80
CA MET A 161 -30.91 -15.72 -2.17
C MET A 161 -30.24 -17.03 -2.54
N LYS A 162 -31.04 -18.08 -2.75
CA LYS A 162 -30.64 -19.33 -3.39
C LYS A 162 -30.47 -19.09 -4.89
N MET A 163 -29.25 -19.20 -5.38
CA MET A 163 -28.98 -19.28 -6.83
C MET A 163 -29.39 -20.66 -7.35
N SER A 164 -30.32 -20.69 -8.30
CA SER A 164 -30.64 -21.89 -9.10
C SER A 164 -29.73 -21.96 -10.32
N PRO A 165 -29.25 -23.17 -10.71
CA PRO A 165 -28.43 -23.31 -11.91
C PRO A 165 -29.29 -23.26 -13.17
N GLN A 166 -28.91 -22.42 -14.13
CA GLN A 166 -29.50 -22.46 -15.49
C GLN A 166 -28.73 -23.45 -16.39
N PRO A 167 -29.42 -24.21 -17.21
CA PRO A 167 -28.80 -25.14 -18.15
C PRO A 167 -28.46 -24.49 -19.50
N GLY A 168 -27.25 -24.75 -19.98
CA GLY A 168 -26.89 -25.00 -21.36
C GLY A 168 -26.98 -23.87 -22.38
N MET A 169 -25.83 -23.34 -22.78
CA MET A 169 -25.53 -22.98 -24.18
C MET A 169 -24.14 -23.47 -24.53
N ALA A 170 -24.11 -24.63 -25.15
CA ALA A 170 -22.96 -25.10 -25.92
C ALA A 170 -23.11 -24.56 -27.37
N GLY A 171 -22.03 -23.93 -27.85
CA GLY A 171 -21.84 -23.71 -29.27
C GLY A 171 -21.65 -22.24 -29.68
N MET A 172 -20.44 -21.97 -30.18
CA MET A 172 -19.94 -20.84 -30.94
C MET A 172 -18.99 -19.92 -30.21
N ALA A 173 -17.70 -20.17 -30.37
CA ALA A 173 -16.70 -19.12 -30.54
C ALA A 173 -15.38 -19.69 -31.02
N LYS A 174 -15.15 -19.65 -32.33
CA LYS A 174 -13.81 -19.52 -32.92
C LYS A 174 -13.58 -18.02 -33.15
N GLY A 175 -13.05 -17.36 -32.16
CA GLY A 175 -12.55 -16.04 -32.15
C GLY A 175 -12.05 -15.84 -30.71
N GLY A 176 -10.74 -16.03 -30.48
CA GLY A 176 -10.18 -15.84 -29.14
C GLY A 176 -10.53 -14.45 -28.67
N ALA A 177 -11.35 -14.36 -27.63
CA ALA A 177 -11.50 -13.11 -26.90
C ALA A 177 -10.09 -12.65 -26.51
N PRO A 178 -9.75 -11.36 -26.67
CA PRO A 178 -8.49 -10.86 -26.13
C PRO A 178 -8.42 -11.26 -24.66
N ALA A 179 -7.23 -11.73 -24.24
CA ALA A 179 -7.01 -12.02 -22.82
C ALA A 179 -7.49 -10.82 -21.99
N PRO A 180 -8.22 -11.04 -20.89
CA PRO A 180 -8.68 -9.94 -20.08
C PRO A 180 -7.47 -9.11 -19.68
N ASP A 181 -7.54 -7.82 -19.95
CA ASP A 181 -6.56 -6.85 -19.43
C ASP A 181 -6.76 -6.78 -17.92
N LEU A 182 -5.87 -7.45 -17.20
CA LEU A 182 -5.94 -7.53 -15.73
C LEU A 182 -5.43 -6.24 -15.08
N ASN A 183 -4.77 -5.37 -15.86
CA ASN A 183 -4.26 -4.09 -15.38
C ASN A 183 -5.09 -2.94 -15.98
N ASP A 184 -6.02 -2.42 -15.20
CA ASP A 184 -6.81 -1.25 -15.60
C ASP A 184 -5.99 0.04 -15.72
N VAL A 185 -4.78 0.07 -15.16
CA VAL A 185 -3.86 1.19 -15.19
C VAL A 185 -2.55 0.79 -15.86
N LYS A 186 -2.12 1.61 -16.84
CA LYS A 186 -0.78 1.50 -17.43
C LYS A 186 0.18 2.38 -16.65
N TYR A 187 1.04 1.76 -15.86
CA TYR A 187 2.07 2.45 -15.11
C TYR A 187 3.28 2.81 -15.96
N ASP A 188 3.92 3.93 -15.66
CA ASP A 188 5.11 4.42 -16.34
C ASP A 188 6.41 3.82 -15.79
N ALA A 189 6.39 3.37 -14.53
CA ALA A 189 7.52 2.72 -13.89
C ALA A 189 7.07 1.76 -12.79
N PHE A 190 7.93 0.78 -12.53
CA PHE A 190 7.89 -0.07 -11.34
C PHE A 190 9.16 0.19 -10.54
N LEU A 191 9.00 0.37 -9.24
CA LEU A 191 10.05 0.84 -8.35
C LEU A 191 10.42 -0.22 -7.31
N ALA A 192 11.69 -0.24 -6.96
CA ALA A 192 12.21 -0.90 -5.77
C ALA A 192 12.97 0.15 -4.95
N ASN A 193 12.51 0.46 -3.75
CA ASN A 193 13.06 1.52 -2.90
C ASN A 193 13.15 2.88 -3.64
N ASP A 194 12.06 3.32 -4.25
CA ASP A 194 11.94 4.55 -5.03
C ASP A 194 12.84 4.62 -6.29
N ARG A 195 13.48 3.52 -6.70
CA ARG A 195 14.37 3.45 -7.86
C ARG A 195 13.83 2.54 -8.95
N THR A 196 14.09 2.89 -10.20
CA THR A 196 13.70 2.10 -11.37
C THR A 196 14.76 1.05 -11.72
N LEU A 197 14.41 0.10 -12.58
CA LEU A 197 15.38 -0.88 -13.12
C LEU A 197 16.53 -0.24 -13.91
N ALA A 198 16.35 0.99 -14.44
CA ALA A 198 17.41 1.72 -15.14
C ALA A 198 18.44 2.34 -14.18
N ASP A 199 18.09 2.47 -12.91
CA ASP A 199 18.93 3.01 -11.84
C ASP A 199 18.68 2.24 -10.54
N PRO A 200 19.01 0.93 -10.47
CA PRO A 200 18.71 0.09 -9.33
C PRO A 200 19.58 0.44 -8.13
N GLU A 201 19.03 0.22 -6.94
CA GLU A 201 19.84 0.20 -5.73
C GLU A 201 20.79 -1.00 -5.75
N VAL A 202 22.04 -0.77 -5.41
CA VAL A 202 23.06 -1.83 -5.28
C VAL A 202 23.44 -1.99 -3.83
N ILE A 203 23.00 -3.09 -3.23
CA ILE A 203 23.31 -3.43 -1.85
C ILE A 203 24.49 -4.40 -1.82
N LYS A 204 25.58 -4.00 -1.18
CA LYS A 204 26.74 -4.87 -0.98
C LYS A 204 26.47 -5.84 0.14
N VAL A 205 26.69 -7.12 -0.11
CA VAL A 205 26.53 -8.19 0.86
C VAL A 205 27.83 -8.95 1.04
N GLU A 206 27.99 -9.55 2.20
CA GLU A 206 29.18 -10.35 2.52
C GLU A 206 29.17 -11.66 1.73
N PRO A 207 30.28 -12.01 1.02
CA PRO A 207 30.35 -13.27 0.30
C PRO A 207 30.21 -14.47 1.23
N GLY A 208 29.26 -15.36 0.92
CA GLY A 208 28.93 -16.52 1.77
C GLY A 208 28.13 -16.18 3.01
N GLY A 209 27.78 -14.92 3.21
CA GLY A 209 26.92 -14.47 4.29
C GLY A 209 25.45 -14.85 4.07
N SER A 210 24.66 -14.71 5.12
CA SER A 210 23.21 -14.93 5.10
C SER A 210 22.47 -13.61 5.03
N ILE A 211 21.41 -13.54 4.22
CA ILE A 211 20.59 -12.34 4.04
C ILE A 211 19.18 -12.62 4.53
N LEU A 212 18.65 -11.72 5.34
CA LEU A 212 17.22 -11.65 5.61
C LEU A 212 16.59 -10.63 4.64
N LEU A 213 15.96 -11.16 3.60
CA LEU A 213 15.26 -10.33 2.61
C LEU A 213 13.83 -10.06 3.06
N ARG A 214 13.50 -8.80 3.27
CA ARG A 214 12.14 -8.35 3.57
C ARG A 214 11.54 -7.66 2.35
N VAL A 215 10.42 -8.16 1.87
CA VAL A 215 9.74 -7.63 0.70
C VAL A 215 8.39 -7.07 1.10
N ILE A 216 8.14 -5.83 0.72
CA ILE A 216 6.87 -5.14 0.89
C ILE A 216 6.34 -4.82 -0.50
N ASN A 217 5.14 -5.25 -0.82
CA ASN A 217 4.43 -4.80 -2.01
C ASN A 217 3.46 -3.68 -1.61
N SER A 218 3.83 -2.44 -1.91
CA SER A 218 3.02 -1.24 -1.70
C SER A 218 2.39 -0.71 -2.99
N SER A 219 2.40 -1.52 -4.04
CA SER A 219 1.79 -1.13 -5.32
C SER A 219 0.28 -1.12 -5.22
N SER A 220 -0.35 -0.17 -5.91
CA SER A 220 -1.80 -0.02 -5.95
C SER A 220 -2.49 -1.17 -6.70
N MET A 221 -1.87 -1.71 -7.75
CA MET A 221 -2.49 -2.76 -8.60
C MET A 221 -1.52 -3.85 -9.05
N SER A 222 -0.20 -3.68 -8.86
CA SER A 222 0.79 -4.59 -9.43
C SER A 222 1.11 -5.76 -8.52
N ALA A 223 1.16 -6.96 -9.08
CA ALA A 223 1.75 -8.14 -8.49
C ALA A 223 3.12 -8.41 -9.12
N TYR A 224 4.06 -8.90 -8.33
CA TYR A 224 5.43 -9.12 -8.77
C TYR A 224 5.84 -10.57 -8.66
N HIS A 225 6.63 -11.00 -9.63
CA HIS A 225 7.39 -12.22 -9.54
C HIS A 225 8.85 -11.90 -9.23
N LEU A 226 9.36 -12.42 -8.13
CA LEU A 226 10.74 -12.19 -7.70
C LEU A 226 11.60 -13.38 -8.14
N ASP A 227 12.57 -13.11 -8.99
CA ASP A 227 13.60 -14.08 -9.38
C ASP A 227 14.88 -13.80 -8.57
N LEU A 228 15.25 -14.76 -7.73
CA LEU A 228 16.45 -14.67 -6.89
C LEU A 228 17.73 -15.10 -7.63
N GLY A 229 17.61 -15.48 -8.90
CA GLY A 229 18.75 -15.89 -9.72
C GLY A 229 19.47 -17.12 -9.13
N ALA A 230 20.76 -16.97 -8.82
CA ALA A 230 21.58 -18.02 -8.24
C ALA A 230 21.48 -18.10 -6.70
N LEU A 231 20.73 -17.21 -6.06
CA LEU A 231 20.55 -17.26 -4.61
C LEU A 231 19.52 -18.33 -4.25
N SER A 232 19.79 -19.09 -3.19
CA SER A 232 18.84 -20.02 -2.59
C SER A 232 18.28 -19.42 -1.31
N GLY A 233 17.00 -19.64 -1.03
CA GLY A 233 16.37 -19.09 0.16
C GLY A 233 15.20 -19.96 0.63
N GLU A 234 14.77 -19.70 1.86
CA GLU A 234 13.57 -20.26 2.50
C GLU A 234 12.60 -19.10 2.81
N LEU A 235 11.30 -19.38 2.68
CA LEU A 235 10.21 -18.46 3.03
C LEU A 235 9.72 -18.73 4.45
#